data_72b9a17d6e650204146e102f095bc72a
#
_entry.id   72b9a17d6e650204146e102f095bc72a
#
_cell.length_a   1.000
_cell.length_b   1.000
_cell.length_c   1.000
_cell.angle_alpha   90.00
_cell.angle_beta   90.00
_cell.angle_gamma   90.00
#
_symmetry.space_group_name_H-M   'P 1'
#
loop_
_entity.id
_entity.type
_entity.pdbx_description
1 polymer ?
#
loop_
_entity_poly.entity_id
_entity_poly.type
_entity_poly.pdbx_seq_one_letter_code
_entity_poly.pdbx_strand_id
1 'polypeptide(L)'
;MIHLDTVTKRYGRAYAVQDVTLTAAAEATTVLIGPSGSGKSTLLRLMIGLTRPDAGTVTVDGRRLTTSTAQALRQRMGYVIQEGGLFPHLTGRANAAVMAHHLGWPHDRIDARIEELVRLVQLDPDRLSQYPNELSGGQRQRVSLMRALMLDPDVLLLDEPLGALDPMIRADLQDDLRDIFRRLGKTVVFVTHDIGEAAFFGDRVVLLREGQIEQTGPMASLLDAPASPFVTDFIQAQRAPLEHLRTEDRE
;
A
#
# COMPACT_ATOMS: atom_id res chain seq x y z
N MET A 1 10.82 -8.88 -4.90
CA MET A 1 10.97 -7.82 -5.93
C MET A 1 9.84 -7.92 -6.95
N ILE A 2 9.20 -6.79 -7.29
CA ILE A 2 8.21 -6.70 -8.39
C ILE A 2 8.80 -5.84 -9.50
N HIS A 3 8.67 -6.30 -10.75
CA HIS A 3 9.09 -5.55 -11.91
C HIS A 3 7.97 -5.48 -12.94
N LEU A 4 7.67 -4.26 -13.38
CA LEU A 4 6.79 -3.93 -14.49
C LEU A 4 7.68 -3.53 -15.67
N ASP A 5 7.47 -4.14 -16.83
CA ASP A 5 8.20 -3.85 -18.06
C ASP A 5 7.22 -3.32 -19.11
N THR A 6 7.31 -2.03 -19.40
CA THR A 6 6.55 -1.29 -20.42
C THR A 6 5.03 -1.58 -20.35
N VAL A 7 4.51 -1.54 -19.10
CA VAL A 7 3.14 -1.96 -18.83
C VAL A 7 2.15 -0.87 -19.24
N THR A 8 1.14 -1.27 -20.01
CA THR A 8 0.02 -0.41 -20.42
C THR A 8 -1.30 -1.05 -20.00
N LYS A 9 -2.22 -0.22 -19.46
CA LYS A 9 -3.60 -0.59 -19.14
C LYS A 9 -4.60 0.48 -19.56
N ARG A 10 -5.65 0.05 -20.28
CA ARG A 10 -6.73 0.91 -20.76
C ARG A 10 -8.06 0.49 -20.18
N TYR A 11 -8.93 1.46 -19.96
CA TYR A 11 -10.35 1.25 -19.69
C TYR A 11 -11.15 2.05 -20.73
N GLY A 12 -11.77 1.33 -21.65
CA GLY A 12 -12.37 1.94 -22.83
C GLY A 12 -11.32 2.65 -23.69
N ARG A 13 -11.47 3.97 -23.86
CA ARG A 13 -10.52 4.80 -24.64
C ARG A 13 -9.43 5.46 -23.79
N ALA A 14 -9.59 5.44 -22.46
CA ALA A 14 -8.66 6.12 -21.56
C ALA A 14 -7.52 5.20 -21.13
N TYR A 15 -6.30 5.72 -21.11
CA TYR A 15 -5.15 5.06 -20.50
C TYR A 15 -5.19 5.29 -18.99
N ALA A 16 -5.26 4.23 -18.22
CA ALA A 16 -5.09 4.29 -16.77
C ALA A 16 -3.62 4.15 -16.37
N VAL A 17 -2.85 3.41 -17.20
CA VAL A 17 -1.39 3.27 -17.11
C VAL A 17 -0.88 3.17 -18.53
N GLN A 18 0.18 3.90 -18.86
CA GLN A 18 0.77 3.95 -20.20
C GLN A 18 2.28 3.82 -20.15
N ASP A 19 2.81 2.74 -20.76
CA ASP A 19 4.24 2.45 -20.96
C ASP A 19 5.09 2.55 -19.68
N VAL A 20 4.53 2.09 -18.55
CA VAL A 20 5.19 2.18 -17.25
C VAL A 20 6.20 1.05 -17.07
N THR A 21 7.46 1.44 -16.85
CA THR A 21 8.54 0.54 -16.40
C THR A 21 8.94 0.92 -14.99
N LEU A 22 8.77 -0.02 -14.04
CA LEU A 22 8.98 0.22 -12.61
C LEU A 22 9.50 -1.04 -11.93
N THR A 23 10.47 -0.86 -11.03
CA THR A 23 10.93 -1.92 -10.14
C THR A 23 10.69 -1.51 -8.69
N ALA A 24 9.86 -2.28 -7.98
CA ALA A 24 9.82 -2.28 -6.52
C ALA A 24 10.87 -3.25 -6.01
N ALA A 25 11.94 -2.70 -5.44
CA ALA A 25 13.11 -3.45 -4.98
C ALA A 25 12.74 -4.39 -3.81
N ALA A 26 13.47 -5.48 -3.67
CA ALA A 26 13.33 -6.37 -2.53
C ALA A 26 13.71 -5.64 -1.22
N GLU A 27 13.02 -5.94 -0.14
CA GLU A 27 13.30 -5.43 1.21
C GLU A 27 13.32 -3.90 1.31
N ALA A 28 12.59 -3.23 0.40
CA ALA A 28 12.50 -1.78 0.34
C ALA A 28 11.04 -1.33 0.16
N THR A 29 10.78 -0.10 0.59
CA THR A 29 9.47 0.54 0.43
C THR A 29 9.48 1.46 -0.79
N THR A 30 8.67 1.11 -1.80
CA THR A 30 8.38 1.97 -2.96
C THR A 30 7.05 2.67 -2.73
N VAL A 31 7.06 3.99 -2.68
CA VAL A 31 5.84 4.79 -2.50
C VAL A 31 5.36 5.35 -3.83
N LEU A 32 4.11 5.11 -4.18
CA LEU A 32 3.45 5.67 -5.36
C LEU A 32 2.62 6.88 -4.93
N ILE A 33 2.94 8.07 -5.45
CA ILE A 33 2.20 9.31 -5.23
C ILE A 33 1.68 9.88 -6.54
N GLY A 34 0.79 10.85 -6.45
CA GLY A 34 0.25 11.58 -7.61
C GLY A 34 -1.22 11.95 -7.41
N PRO A 35 -1.78 12.78 -8.30
CA PRO A 35 -3.17 13.19 -8.24
C PRO A 35 -4.15 12.02 -8.27
N SER A 36 -5.40 12.27 -7.89
CA SER A 36 -6.48 11.31 -8.07
C SER A 36 -6.61 10.96 -9.57
N GLY A 37 -6.79 9.67 -9.89
CA GLY A 37 -6.85 9.21 -11.27
C GLY A 37 -5.50 9.04 -11.98
N SER A 38 -4.36 9.30 -11.35
CA SER A 38 -3.03 9.14 -11.99
C SER A 38 -2.59 7.70 -12.26
N GLY A 39 -3.37 6.68 -11.86
CA GLY A 39 -3.09 5.27 -12.14
C GLY A 39 -2.53 4.44 -10.98
N LYS A 40 -2.31 5.01 -9.79
CA LYS A 40 -1.69 4.34 -8.61
C LYS A 40 -2.37 3.02 -8.24
N SER A 41 -3.67 3.03 -7.95
CA SER A 41 -4.42 1.81 -7.61
C SER A 41 -4.51 0.82 -8.78
N THR A 42 -4.46 1.31 -10.04
CA THR A 42 -4.38 0.43 -11.21
C THR A 42 -3.04 -0.30 -11.24
N LEU A 43 -1.93 0.38 -10.93
CA LEU A 43 -0.61 -0.26 -10.82
C LEU A 43 -0.61 -1.33 -9.73
N LEU A 44 -1.16 -1.07 -8.54
CA LEU A 44 -1.28 -2.10 -7.49
C LEU A 44 -2.10 -3.30 -7.96
N ARG A 45 -3.22 -3.08 -8.66
CA ARG A 45 -4.06 -4.17 -9.19
C ARG A 45 -3.35 -4.97 -10.28
N LEU A 46 -2.48 -4.34 -11.07
CA LEU A 46 -1.61 -5.02 -12.03
C LEU A 46 -0.53 -5.85 -11.32
N MET A 47 0.11 -5.30 -10.28
CA MET A 47 1.14 -5.98 -9.49
C MET A 47 0.63 -7.24 -8.80
N ILE A 48 -0.61 -7.22 -8.24
CA ILE A 48 -1.21 -8.40 -7.61
C ILE A 48 -1.96 -9.30 -8.63
N GLY A 49 -2.05 -8.88 -9.89
CA GLY A 49 -2.71 -9.64 -10.96
C GLY A 49 -4.24 -9.67 -10.86
N LEU A 50 -4.87 -8.73 -10.15
CA LEU A 50 -6.33 -8.53 -10.18
C LEU A 50 -6.79 -7.97 -11.53
N THR A 51 -5.91 -7.28 -12.22
CA THR A 51 -6.10 -6.77 -13.57
C THR A 51 -4.92 -7.21 -14.43
N ARG A 52 -5.17 -7.54 -15.70
CA ARG A 52 -4.10 -7.87 -16.66
C ARG A 52 -3.69 -6.62 -17.43
N PRO A 53 -2.42 -6.45 -17.71
CA PRO A 53 -1.97 -5.42 -18.65
C PRO A 53 -2.49 -5.72 -20.05
N ASP A 54 -2.73 -4.67 -20.84
CA ASP A 54 -3.06 -4.78 -22.26
C ASP A 54 -1.78 -4.89 -23.11
N ALA A 55 -0.65 -4.33 -22.62
CA ALA A 55 0.68 -4.51 -23.16
C ALA A 55 1.72 -4.55 -22.03
N GLY A 56 2.91 -5.06 -22.34
CA GLY A 56 4.00 -5.21 -21.36
C GLY A 56 3.84 -6.44 -20.45
N THR A 57 4.67 -6.52 -19.43
CA THR A 57 4.68 -7.67 -18.51
C THR A 57 4.89 -7.28 -17.06
N VAL A 58 4.35 -8.08 -16.15
CA VAL A 58 4.60 -7.99 -14.71
C VAL A 58 5.28 -9.26 -14.27
N THR A 59 6.37 -9.12 -13.52
CA THR A 59 7.09 -10.25 -12.90
C THR A 59 7.22 -10.03 -11.39
N VAL A 60 7.18 -11.13 -10.66
CA VAL A 60 7.38 -11.17 -9.21
C VAL A 60 8.45 -12.20 -8.91
N ASP A 61 9.56 -11.76 -8.32
CA ASP A 61 10.77 -12.57 -8.09
C ASP A 61 11.20 -13.35 -9.36
N GLY A 62 11.21 -12.64 -10.49
CA GLY A 62 11.57 -13.21 -11.80
C GLY A 62 10.50 -14.11 -12.45
N ARG A 63 9.39 -14.40 -11.76
CA ARG A 63 8.28 -15.20 -12.31
C ARG A 63 7.22 -14.31 -12.93
N ARG A 64 6.89 -14.55 -14.18
CA ARG A 64 5.86 -13.78 -14.90
C ARG A 64 4.48 -14.01 -14.27
N LEU A 65 3.77 -12.91 -14.02
CA LEU A 65 2.40 -12.93 -13.54
C LEU A 65 1.45 -13.20 -14.72
N THR A 66 0.86 -14.39 -14.72
CA THR A 66 -0.06 -14.88 -15.75
C THR A 66 -1.29 -15.47 -15.07
N THR A 67 -2.29 -15.90 -15.85
CA THR A 67 -3.47 -16.61 -15.28
C THR A 67 -3.07 -17.86 -14.50
N SER A 68 -2.09 -18.62 -15.02
CA SER A 68 -1.65 -19.88 -14.41
C SER A 68 -0.77 -19.69 -13.18
N THR A 69 -0.04 -18.56 -13.07
CA THR A 69 0.88 -18.30 -11.96
C THR A 69 0.26 -17.40 -10.88
N ALA A 70 -0.81 -16.65 -11.20
CA ALA A 70 -1.38 -15.60 -10.34
C ALA A 70 -1.81 -16.13 -8.97
N GLN A 71 -2.43 -17.30 -8.88
CA GLN A 71 -2.90 -17.85 -7.61
C GLN A 71 -1.72 -18.13 -6.66
N ALA A 72 -0.69 -18.80 -7.13
CA ALA A 72 0.49 -19.11 -6.33
C ALA A 72 1.27 -17.85 -5.93
N LEU A 73 1.37 -16.86 -6.82
CA LEU A 73 2.06 -15.61 -6.53
C LEU A 73 1.27 -14.75 -5.51
N ARG A 74 -0.07 -14.70 -5.60
CA ARG A 74 -0.90 -13.97 -4.63
C ARG A 74 -0.79 -14.50 -3.20
N GLN A 75 -0.55 -15.80 -3.01
CA GLN A 75 -0.33 -16.36 -1.68
C GLN A 75 0.96 -15.83 -1.00
N ARG A 76 1.88 -15.27 -1.79
CA ARG A 76 3.10 -14.61 -1.34
C ARG A 76 2.97 -13.08 -1.28
N MET A 77 1.76 -12.55 -1.47
CA MET A 77 1.47 -11.12 -1.44
C MET A 77 0.38 -10.82 -0.43
N GLY A 78 0.61 -9.86 0.46
CA GLY A 78 -0.41 -9.25 1.28
C GLY A 78 -0.97 -8.02 0.59
N TYR A 79 -2.28 -7.85 0.60
CA TYR A 79 -2.92 -6.67 0.02
C TYR A 79 -3.87 -6.02 1.01
N VAL A 80 -3.60 -4.77 1.32
CA VAL A 80 -4.46 -3.89 2.12
C VAL A 80 -5.13 -2.93 1.14
N ILE A 81 -6.44 -3.08 0.96
CA ILE A 81 -7.23 -2.21 0.09
C ILE A 81 -7.65 -0.95 0.85
N GLN A 82 -7.97 0.09 0.12
CA GLN A 82 -8.50 1.34 0.65
C GLN A 82 -9.67 1.05 1.61
N GLU A 83 -9.75 1.79 2.74
CA GLU A 83 -10.72 1.59 3.82
C GLU A 83 -10.67 0.21 4.51
N GLY A 84 -9.56 -0.54 4.35
CA GLY A 84 -9.33 -1.83 4.99
C GLY A 84 -10.09 -3.01 4.38
N GLY A 85 -11.26 -2.80 3.80
CA GLY A 85 -12.06 -3.80 3.07
C GLY A 85 -12.34 -5.08 3.87
N LEU A 86 -12.64 -4.98 5.15
CA LEU A 86 -13.02 -6.12 5.99
C LEU A 86 -14.42 -6.61 5.60
N PHE A 87 -14.61 -7.92 5.71
CA PHE A 87 -15.93 -8.53 5.53
C PHE A 87 -16.84 -8.17 6.72
N PRO A 88 -17.96 -7.45 6.51
CA PRO A 88 -18.75 -6.89 7.61
C PRO A 88 -19.46 -7.94 8.47
N HIS A 89 -19.67 -9.14 7.94
CA HIS A 89 -20.31 -10.28 8.60
C HIS A 89 -19.34 -11.21 9.31
N LEU A 90 -18.04 -10.91 9.30
CA LEU A 90 -16.99 -11.66 9.97
C LEU A 90 -16.40 -10.81 11.11
N THR A 91 -16.09 -11.45 12.23
CA THR A 91 -15.35 -10.81 13.33
C THR A 91 -13.93 -10.41 12.90
N GLY A 92 -13.23 -9.60 13.68
CA GLY A 92 -11.83 -9.25 13.44
C GLY A 92 -10.94 -10.50 13.28
N ARG A 93 -11.11 -11.50 14.16
CA ARG A 93 -10.39 -12.77 14.09
C ARG A 93 -10.69 -13.53 12.80
N ALA A 94 -11.96 -13.66 12.42
CA ALA A 94 -12.35 -14.36 11.22
C ALA A 94 -11.88 -13.63 9.95
N ASN A 95 -11.89 -12.29 9.94
CA ASN A 95 -11.30 -11.49 8.87
C ASN A 95 -9.80 -11.74 8.72
N ALA A 96 -9.04 -11.72 9.81
CA ALA A 96 -7.60 -11.96 9.78
C ALA A 96 -7.28 -13.37 9.27
N ALA A 97 -8.05 -14.38 9.66
CA ALA A 97 -7.78 -15.79 9.39
C ALA A 97 -8.37 -16.31 8.07
N VAL A 98 -9.16 -15.52 7.33
CA VAL A 98 -9.96 -16.00 6.18
C VAL A 98 -9.15 -16.80 5.16
N MET A 99 -7.95 -16.35 4.82
CA MET A 99 -7.10 -17.04 3.84
C MET A 99 -6.45 -18.30 4.40
N ALA A 100 -6.08 -18.30 5.67
CA ALA A 100 -5.53 -19.48 6.33
C ALA A 100 -6.58 -20.60 6.42
N HIS A 101 -7.83 -20.27 6.76
CA HIS A 101 -8.96 -21.22 6.72
C HIS A 101 -9.21 -21.73 5.30
N HIS A 102 -9.22 -20.84 4.29
CA HIS A 102 -9.41 -21.24 2.90
C HIS A 102 -8.33 -22.22 2.41
N LEU A 103 -7.10 -22.08 2.90
CA LEU A 103 -5.97 -22.95 2.57
C LEU A 103 -5.90 -24.20 3.47
N GLY A 104 -6.86 -24.40 4.37
CA GLY A 104 -6.94 -25.57 5.23
C GLY A 104 -5.86 -25.63 6.33
N TRP A 105 -5.40 -24.50 6.82
CA TRP A 105 -4.44 -24.50 7.93
C TRP A 105 -5.08 -25.11 9.20
N PRO A 106 -4.33 -25.89 9.99
CA PRO A 106 -4.76 -26.38 11.29
C PRO A 106 -5.10 -25.21 12.24
N HIS A 107 -6.09 -25.41 13.11
CA HIS A 107 -6.54 -24.38 14.06
C HIS A 107 -5.40 -23.87 14.93
N ASP A 108 -4.61 -24.75 15.52
CA ASP A 108 -3.48 -24.40 16.38
C ASP A 108 -2.46 -23.49 15.66
N ARG A 109 -2.22 -23.71 14.37
CA ARG A 109 -1.34 -22.86 13.56
C ARG A 109 -1.95 -21.48 13.35
N ILE A 110 -3.27 -21.41 13.09
CA ILE A 110 -3.98 -20.14 12.92
C ILE A 110 -3.94 -19.35 14.22
N ASP A 111 -4.20 -20.01 15.35
CA ASP A 111 -4.22 -19.41 16.67
C ASP A 111 -2.86 -18.80 17.03
N ALA A 112 -1.79 -19.59 16.89
CA ALA A 112 -0.42 -19.13 17.13
C ALA A 112 -0.06 -17.93 16.22
N ARG A 113 -0.46 -17.96 14.93
CA ARG A 113 -0.18 -16.87 14.02
C ARG A 113 -0.99 -15.61 14.34
N ILE A 114 -2.25 -15.75 14.77
CA ILE A 114 -3.06 -14.62 15.22
C ILE A 114 -2.43 -13.96 16.45
N GLU A 115 -1.98 -14.72 17.44
CA GLU A 115 -1.30 -14.17 18.62
C GLU A 115 -0.02 -13.40 18.25
N GLU A 116 0.76 -13.91 17.31
CA GLU A 116 1.94 -13.21 16.79
C GLU A 116 1.55 -11.88 16.12
N LEU A 117 0.53 -11.92 15.24
CA LEU A 117 0.08 -10.75 14.50
C LEU A 117 -0.55 -9.69 15.40
N VAL A 118 -1.32 -10.08 16.43
CA VAL A 118 -1.88 -9.17 17.44
C VAL A 118 -0.77 -8.37 18.11
N ARG A 119 0.30 -9.06 18.54
CA ARG A 119 1.46 -8.39 19.14
C ARG A 119 2.16 -7.46 18.16
N LEU A 120 2.32 -7.93 16.89
CA LEU A 120 2.99 -7.18 15.85
C LEU A 120 2.27 -5.86 15.52
N VAL A 121 0.93 -5.91 15.38
CA VAL A 121 0.11 -4.73 15.03
C VAL A 121 -0.38 -3.97 16.26
N GLN A 122 0.01 -4.37 17.47
CA GLN A 122 -0.38 -3.74 18.73
C GLN A 122 -1.90 -3.56 18.88
N LEU A 123 -2.67 -4.60 18.51
CA LEU A 123 -4.12 -4.62 18.69
C LEU A 123 -4.47 -5.26 20.04
N ASP A 124 -5.40 -4.68 20.77
CA ASP A 124 -5.99 -5.32 21.95
C ASP A 124 -6.69 -6.62 21.54
N PRO A 125 -6.30 -7.80 22.11
CA PRO A 125 -6.85 -9.11 21.74
C PRO A 125 -8.39 -9.18 21.82
N ASP A 126 -9.01 -8.46 22.76
CA ASP A 126 -10.46 -8.45 22.95
C ASP A 126 -11.20 -7.90 21.74
N ARG A 127 -10.54 -7.02 20.95
CA ARG A 127 -11.09 -6.44 19.72
C ARG A 127 -11.27 -7.46 18.59
N LEU A 128 -10.60 -8.60 18.66
CA LEU A 128 -10.73 -9.65 17.65
C LEU A 128 -12.11 -10.32 17.63
N SER A 129 -12.86 -10.25 18.72
CA SER A 129 -14.22 -10.77 18.81
C SER A 129 -15.27 -9.84 18.17
N GLN A 130 -14.91 -8.57 17.94
CA GLN A 130 -15.79 -7.53 17.42
C GLN A 130 -15.95 -7.59 15.90
N TYR A 131 -17.09 -7.11 15.41
CA TYR A 131 -17.34 -6.93 13.98
C TYR A 131 -16.77 -5.58 13.50
N PRO A 132 -16.52 -5.41 12.19
CA PRO A 132 -15.91 -4.18 11.65
C PRO A 132 -16.62 -2.88 12.01
N ASN A 133 -17.94 -2.89 12.17
CA ASN A 133 -18.73 -1.73 12.56
C ASN A 133 -18.58 -1.33 14.06
N GLU A 134 -18.04 -2.24 14.88
CA GLU A 134 -17.78 -2.01 16.31
C GLU A 134 -16.33 -1.56 16.56
N LEU A 135 -15.47 -1.64 15.54
CA LEU A 135 -14.06 -1.26 15.60
C LEU A 135 -13.86 0.21 15.19
N SER A 136 -12.89 0.89 15.82
CA SER A 136 -12.44 2.20 15.34
C SER A 136 -11.74 2.09 13.96
N GLY A 137 -11.52 3.22 13.29
CA GLY A 137 -10.81 3.25 12.01
C GLY A 137 -9.42 2.59 12.08
N GLY A 138 -8.62 2.96 13.09
CA GLY A 138 -7.30 2.38 13.31
C GLY A 138 -7.35 0.89 13.66
N GLN A 139 -8.33 0.45 14.46
CA GLN A 139 -8.50 -0.97 14.78
C GLN A 139 -8.87 -1.79 13.52
N ARG A 140 -9.79 -1.27 12.68
CA ARG A 140 -10.08 -1.90 11.38
C ARG A 140 -8.84 -2.02 10.51
N GLN A 141 -8.03 -0.97 10.47
CA GLN A 141 -6.79 -0.97 9.68
C GLN A 141 -5.78 -2.00 10.20
N ARG A 142 -5.60 -2.12 11.52
CA ARG A 142 -4.75 -3.15 12.14
C ARG A 142 -5.25 -4.57 11.81
N VAL A 143 -6.55 -4.83 11.86
CA VAL A 143 -7.13 -6.12 11.45
C VAL A 143 -6.90 -6.39 9.95
N SER A 144 -7.03 -5.37 9.09
CA SER A 144 -6.74 -5.51 7.66
C SER A 144 -5.27 -5.84 7.40
N LEU A 145 -4.36 -5.23 8.17
CA LEU A 145 -2.93 -5.55 8.12
C LEU A 145 -2.66 -6.99 8.61
N MET A 146 -3.30 -7.43 9.70
CA MET A 146 -3.20 -8.83 10.14
C MET A 146 -3.64 -9.80 9.05
N ARG A 147 -4.76 -9.51 8.36
CA ARG A 147 -5.23 -10.32 7.23
C ARG A 147 -4.20 -10.38 6.10
N ALA A 148 -3.61 -9.25 5.75
CA ALA A 148 -2.59 -9.18 4.71
C ALA A 148 -1.31 -9.95 5.09
N LEU A 149 -0.94 -9.97 6.38
CA LEU A 149 0.26 -10.62 6.92
C LEU A 149 0.03 -12.09 7.30
N MET A 150 -1.19 -12.60 7.28
CA MET A 150 -1.54 -13.94 7.79
C MET A 150 -0.69 -15.05 7.19
N LEU A 151 -0.46 -15.00 5.87
CA LEU A 151 0.31 -16.03 5.15
C LEU A 151 1.82 -15.77 5.12
N ASP A 152 2.33 -14.81 5.91
CA ASP A 152 3.72 -14.37 5.90
C ASP A 152 4.24 -14.01 4.49
N PRO A 153 3.61 -13.06 3.81
CA PRO A 153 3.93 -12.72 2.43
C PRO A 153 5.32 -12.10 2.30
N ASP A 154 5.95 -12.25 1.13
CA ASP A 154 7.21 -11.59 0.78
C ASP A 154 7.00 -10.14 0.33
N VAL A 155 5.79 -9.85 -0.14
CA VAL A 155 5.40 -8.54 -0.69
C VAL A 155 4.16 -8.02 0.00
N LEU A 156 4.16 -6.75 0.37
CA LEU A 156 3.00 -6.02 0.87
C LEU A 156 2.61 -4.91 -0.11
N LEU A 157 1.36 -4.90 -0.50
CA LEU A 157 0.75 -3.87 -1.32
C LEU A 157 -0.30 -3.14 -0.48
N LEU A 158 -0.16 -1.83 -0.30
CA LEU A 158 -1.07 -1.02 0.53
C LEU A 158 -1.64 0.13 -0.30
N ASP A 159 -2.97 0.16 -0.43
CA ASP A 159 -3.69 1.18 -1.20
C ASP A 159 -4.32 2.20 -0.22
N GLU A 160 -3.70 3.36 -0.08
CA GLU A 160 -4.09 4.45 0.83
C GLU A 160 -4.45 3.97 2.26
N PRO A 161 -3.55 3.23 2.93
CA PRO A 161 -3.90 2.55 4.18
C PRO A 161 -4.20 3.49 5.34
N LEU A 162 -3.83 4.77 5.25
CA LEU A 162 -3.99 5.78 6.30
C LEU A 162 -5.01 6.87 5.94
N GLY A 163 -5.54 6.85 4.72
CA GLY A 163 -6.34 7.95 4.16
C GLY A 163 -7.65 8.23 4.91
N ALA A 164 -8.28 7.22 5.51
CA ALA A 164 -9.57 7.33 6.21
C ALA A 164 -9.44 7.53 7.73
N LEU A 165 -8.23 7.80 8.24
CA LEU A 165 -7.95 7.92 9.67
C LEU A 165 -7.88 9.39 10.10
N ASP A 166 -8.32 9.67 11.34
CA ASP A 166 -8.08 10.96 11.96
C ASP A 166 -6.57 11.19 12.21
N PRO A 167 -6.13 12.46 12.33
CA PRO A 167 -4.70 12.79 12.39
C PRO A 167 -3.93 12.14 13.54
N MET A 168 -4.55 11.96 14.72
CA MET A 168 -3.87 11.37 15.88
C MET A 168 -3.66 9.87 15.68
N ILE A 169 -4.71 9.15 15.30
CA ILE A 169 -4.63 7.70 15.01
C ILE A 169 -3.69 7.44 13.83
N ARG A 170 -3.68 8.35 12.84
CA ARG A 170 -2.77 8.26 11.68
C ARG A 170 -1.31 8.32 12.13
N ALA A 171 -0.94 9.27 13.00
CA ALA A 171 0.42 9.43 13.49
C ALA A 171 0.90 8.17 14.24
N ASP A 172 0.10 7.64 15.16
CA ASP A 172 0.42 6.43 15.90
C ASP A 172 0.62 5.22 14.96
N LEU A 173 -0.27 5.08 13.96
CA LEU A 173 -0.20 3.96 13.03
C LEU A 173 0.95 4.11 12.02
N GLN A 174 1.39 5.32 11.69
CA GLN A 174 2.57 5.55 10.84
C GLN A 174 3.83 4.97 11.49
N ASP A 175 4.08 5.27 12.77
CA ASP A 175 5.24 4.74 13.49
C ASP A 175 5.20 3.22 13.57
N ASP A 176 4.03 2.64 13.91
CA ASP A 176 3.86 1.19 13.97
C ASP A 176 4.12 0.51 12.62
N LEU A 177 3.57 1.05 11.52
CA LEU A 177 3.76 0.49 10.17
C LEU A 177 5.22 0.55 9.74
N ARG A 178 5.93 1.67 10.02
CA ARG A 178 7.35 1.79 9.70
C ARG A 178 8.18 0.73 10.43
N ASP A 179 7.90 0.52 11.71
CA ASP A 179 8.58 -0.50 12.51
C ASP A 179 8.28 -1.90 12.01
N ILE A 180 7.02 -2.18 11.62
CA ILE A 180 6.61 -3.44 11.00
C ILE A 180 7.37 -3.68 9.69
N PHE A 181 7.42 -2.69 8.79
CA PHE A 181 8.11 -2.84 7.50
C PHE A 181 9.60 -3.13 7.69
N ARG A 182 10.27 -2.40 8.60
CA ARG A 182 11.68 -2.61 8.92
C ARG A 182 11.96 -3.99 9.55
N ARG A 183 11.14 -4.40 10.52
CA ARG A 183 11.31 -5.69 11.22
C ARG A 183 11.10 -6.88 10.29
N LEU A 184 10.15 -6.78 9.38
CA LEU A 184 9.78 -7.89 8.49
C LEU A 184 10.70 -8.02 7.27
N GLY A 185 11.46 -7.00 6.89
CA GLY A 185 12.32 -7.01 5.70
C GLY A 185 11.55 -7.33 4.43
N LYS A 186 10.29 -6.85 4.30
CA LYS A 186 9.43 -7.18 3.16
C LYS A 186 9.61 -6.15 2.03
N THR A 187 9.28 -6.59 0.80
CA THR A 187 9.09 -5.66 -0.31
C THR A 187 7.74 -4.95 -0.12
N VAL A 188 7.74 -3.64 0.01
CA VAL A 188 6.52 -2.87 0.23
C VAL A 188 6.25 -1.95 -0.96
N VAL A 189 5.01 -1.95 -1.46
CA VAL A 189 4.49 -0.90 -2.35
C VAL A 189 3.36 -0.19 -1.63
N PHE A 190 3.55 1.08 -1.39
CA PHE A 190 2.66 1.92 -0.59
C PHE A 190 2.07 3.03 -1.47
N VAL A 191 0.77 3.09 -1.60
CA VAL A 191 0.07 4.17 -2.31
C VAL A 191 -0.43 5.18 -1.31
N THR A 192 -0.15 6.44 -1.59
CA THR A 192 -0.70 7.58 -0.84
C THR A 192 -0.84 8.81 -1.73
N HIS A 193 -1.63 9.77 -1.29
CA HIS A 193 -1.66 11.11 -1.86
C HIS A 193 -0.92 12.12 -0.96
N ASP A 194 -0.43 11.72 0.21
CA ASP A 194 0.25 12.56 1.19
C ASP A 194 1.78 12.50 0.99
N ILE A 195 2.41 13.66 0.76
CA ILE A 195 3.87 13.80 0.59
C ILE A 195 4.60 13.49 1.91
N GLY A 196 4.00 13.82 3.05
CA GLY A 196 4.57 13.51 4.37
C GLY A 196 4.71 12.00 4.56
N GLU A 197 3.67 11.23 4.20
CA GLU A 197 3.73 9.77 4.21
C GLU A 197 4.78 9.24 3.23
N ALA A 198 4.86 9.83 2.03
CA ALA A 198 5.85 9.42 1.05
C ALA A 198 7.29 9.65 1.52
N ALA A 199 7.55 10.77 2.20
CA ALA A 199 8.83 11.07 2.80
C ALA A 199 9.16 10.18 4.00
N PHE A 200 8.13 9.79 4.77
CA PHE A 200 8.27 9.02 5.99
C PHE A 200 8.55 7.53 5.73
N PHE A 201 7.86 6.94 4.73
CA PHE A 201 7.95 5.50 4.44
C PHE A 201 8.90 5.16 3.30
N GLY A 202 9.08 6.06 2.33
CA GLY A 202 9.64 5.72 1.03
C GLY A 202 11.17 5.68 0.98
N ASP A 203 11.74 4.50 0.72
CA ASP A 203 13.11 4.40 0.22
C ASP A 203 13.20 4.93 -1.23
N ARG A 204 12.12 4.73 -1.99
CA ARG A 204 11.92 5.25 -3.34
C ARG A 204 10.50 5.79 -3.48
N VAL A 205 10.39 6.99 -4.03
CA VAL A 205 9.12 7.63 -4.37
C VAL A 205 8.95 7.64 -5.89
N VAL A 206 7.76 7.34 -6.36
CA VAL A 206 7.36 7.34 -7.77
C VAL A 206 6.18 8.29 -7.92
N LEU A 207 6.39 9.43 -8.55
CA LEU A 207 5.33 10.37 -8.85
C LEU A 207 4.70 10.01 -10.19
N LEU A 208 3.39 9.78 -10.16
CA LEU A 208 2.58 9.42 -11.31
C LEU A 208 1.71 10.60 -11.74
N ARG A 209 1.62 10.80 -13.07
CA ARG A 209 0.71 11.74 -13.70
C ARG A 209 0.10 11.11 -14.95
N GLU A 210 -1.23 11.16 -15.08
CA GLU A 210 -1.94 10.71 -16.29
C GLU A 210 -1.53 9.31 -16.79
N GLY A 211 -1.29 8.38 -15.84
CA GLY A 211 -0.91 7.00 -16.14
C GLY A 211 0.57 6.79 -16.46
N GLN A 212 1.41 7.82 -16.38
CA GLN A 212 2.85 7.74 -16.65
C GLN A 212 3.66 8.09 -15.41
N ILE A 213 4.93 7.66 -15.38
CA ILE A 213 5.88 8.08 -14.35
C ILE A 213 6.46 9.44 -14.73
N GLU A 214 6.20 10.45 -13.91
CA GLU A 214 6.75 11.79 -14.07
C GLU A 214 8.17 11.88 -13.51
N GLN A 215 8.38 11.35 -12.30
CA GLN A 215 9.70 11.29 -11.66
C GLN A 215 9.77 10.10 -10.70
N THR A 216 10.97 9.56 -10.53
CA THR A 216 11.26 8.53 -9.54
C THR A 216 12.61 8.78 -8.87
N GLY A 217 12.68 8.56 -7.56
CA GLY A 217 13.91 8.75 -6.77
C GLY A 217 13.62 8.74 -5.28
N PRO A 218 14.62 8.95 -4.42
CA PRO A 218 14.38 9.29 -3.03
C PRO A 218 13.63 10.63 -2.93
N MET A 219 12.87 10.86 -1.86
CA MET A 219 12.06 12.08 -1.71
C MET A 219 12.90 13.37 -1.87
N ALA A 220 14.13 13.38 -1.37
CA ALA A 220 15.06 14.50 -1.54
C ALA A 220 15.26 14.89 -3.01
N SER A 221 15.37 13.91 -3.92
CA SER A 221 15.55 14.19 -5.35
C SER A 221 14.32 14.88 -5.98
N LEU A 222 13.11 14.54 -5.51
CA LEU A 222 11.90 15.20 -5.97
C LEU A 222 11.80 16.65 -5.48
N LEU A 223 12.37 16.93 -4.29
CA LEU A 223 12.39 18.25 -3.67
C LEU A 223 13.46 19.18 -4.26
N ASP A 224 14.68 18.64 -4.40
CA ASP A 224 15.88 19.44 -4.70
C ASP A 224 16.12 19.55 -6.22
N ALA A 225 15.67 18.56 -7.00
CA ALA A 225 15.85 18.48 -8.45
C ALA A 225 14.57 17.97 -9.14
N PRO A 226 13.46 18.73 -9.12
CA PRO A 226 12.22 18.35 -9.77
C PRO A 226 12.41 18.23 -11.29
N ALA A 227 11.93 17.12 -11.88
CA ALA A 227 12.09 16.82 -13.30
C ALA A 227 11.23 17.74 -14.21
N SER A 228 10.17 18.35 -13.67
CA SER A 228 9.28 19.25 -14.41
C SER A 228 8.61 20.25 -13.47
N PRO A 229 8.02 21.32 -14.02
CA PRO A 229 7.20 22.26 -13.24
C PRO A 229 6.06 21.56 -12.48
N PHE A 230 5.47 20.52 -13.07
CA PHE A 230 4.41 19.76 -12.42
C PHE A 230 4.87 19.13 -11.09
N VAL A 231 6.10 18.62 -11.01
CA VAL A 231 6.65 18.04 -9.76
C VAL A 231 6.72 19.12 -8.68
N THR A 232 7.21 20.31 -9.04
CA THR A 232 7.27 21.46 -8.13
C THR A 232 5.89 21.86 -7.64
N ASP A 233 4.94 22.05 -8.56
CA ASP A 233 3.58 22.48 -8.26
C ASP A 233 2.86 21.44 -7.38
N PHE A 234 3.01 20.15 -7.69
CA PHE A 234 2.41 19.06 -6.92
C PHE A 234 2.90 19.05 -5.47
N ILE A 235 4.21 19.23 -5.26
CA ILE A 235 4.82 19.28 -3.93
C ILE A 235 4.37 20.54 -3.17
N GLN A 236 4.39 21.70 -3.82
CA GLN A 236 4.00 22.96 -3.19
C GLN A 236 2.52 22.98 -2.81
N ALA A 237 1.63 22.49 -3.66
CA ALA A 237 0.20 22.42 -3.38
C ALA A 237 -0.14 21.64 -2.11
N GLN A 238 0.67 20.65 -1.73
CA GLN A 238 0.47 19.88 -0.50
C GLN A 238 1.14 20.49 0.74
N ARG A 239 2.12 21.41 0.56
CA ARG A 239 2.77 22.13 1.66
C ARG A 239 2.07 23.44 2.02
N ALA A 240 1.43 24.08 1.05
CA ALA A 240 0.81 25.40 1.17
C ALA A 240 -0.19 25.58 2.34
N PRO A 241 -1.01 24.59 2.74
CA PRO A 241 -1.95 24.77 3.84
C PRO A 241 -1.32 25.16 5.18
N LEU A 242 -0.05 24.84 5.41
CA LEU A 242 0.64 25.11 6.68
C LEU A 242 1.48 26.40 6.64
N GLU A 243 1.88 26.87 5.46
CA GLU A 243 2.69 28.08 5.33
C GLU A 243 1.88 29.38 5.43
N HIS A 244 0.63 29.38 4.93
CA HIS A 244 -0.26 30.54 5.07
C HIS A 244 -0.60 30.88 6.53
N LEU A 245 -0.68 29.91 7.41
CA LEU A 245 -0.92 30.14 8.85
C LEU A 245 0.28 30.75 9.58
N ARG A 246 1.49 30.70 9.03
CA ARG A 246 2.70 31.25 9.63
C ARG A 246 2.97 32.72 9.23
N THR A 247 2.35 33.20 8.17
CA THR A 247 2.54 34.57 7.66
C THR A 247 1.55 35.58 8.24
N GLU A 248 0.36 35.14 8.73
CA GLU A 248 -0.63 36.04 9.34
C GLU A 248 -0.30 36.46 10.77
N ASP A 249 0.63 35.77 11.49
CA ASP A 249 1.06 36.13 12.85
C ASP A 249 2.23 37.14 12.90
N ARG A 250 2.57 37.81 11.78
CA ARG A 250 3.71 38.76 11.68
C ARG A 250 3.34 40.16 11.19
N GLU A 251 2.08 40.50 11.12
CA GLU A 251 1.59 41.90 10.98
C GLU A 251 0.86 42.36 12.31
#